data_3fa40004e43f67a5406d994158228d28
#
_entry.id   3fa40004e43f67a5406d994158228d28
#
_cell.length_a   1.000
_cell.length_b   1.000
_cell.length_c   1.000
_cell.angle_alpha   90.00
_cell.angle_beta   90.00
_cell.angle_gamma   90.00
#
_symmetry.space_group_name_H-M   'P 1'
#
loop_
_entity.id
_entity.type
_entity.pdbx_description
1 polymer ?
#
loop_
_entity_poly.entity_id
_entity_poly.type
_entity_poly.pdbx_seq_one_letter_code
_entity_poly.pdbx_strand_id
1 'polypeptide(L)'
;MKRTYYLIPILCTVALASCNDLDTEPIGPTLTEDQREDVIKDQASKLQATVSGVYGNFYAWGNVYDDEQDFGVPSIMTMLNQRSEGQVAASYDYGWFAPCGQFADNTPGSLYPRIIWGTYYNSIYSANQVMQIVDKDTADPTLRYYMAQALGARAYSYWMLAQLWQFNYAVDPDAPCVPIVTENNSQDAALNGVPRASVKDVYAQILADLSTAIEYLDGNAVTREDKRYVDSSVLYGLRARANLCMRHYDDAFDDAMAAIQLTSASPLSAAKVSVPGFNSVSDQNWMWGIVIEEPDAHGLYTYAGFMGSFTYGYAFAGQWQLINSRLYDEIPDGDVRKGWWLAPHARTSIADNYGATIDGLTASQYLDAVEAPDYAVVKFAPYGDVLQQSTNCSDVPLMRVEEMYLIAAEAKTMTDVSTGKALVEQFVNTLRWTDPDSPYVCQASTAEGVRDEIFFQRQIELWGEGFEYLDCLRLNKGVDRRNANFNPDWAFNIPAQSAVLLYQIPQAEIEGNPGISPADQNPSGSASL
;
A
#
# COMPACT_ATOMS: atom_id res chain seq x y z
N MET A 1 -86.64 -43.70 14.37
CA MET A 1 -86.51 -43.40 12.94
C MET A 1 -85.02 -43.05 12.70
N LYS A 2 -84.25 -43.99 12.11
CA LYS A 2 -82.86 -43.87 11.80
C LYS A 2 -82.71 -43.23 10.42
N ARG A 3 -81.95 -42.12 10.28
CA ARG A 3 -81.55 -41.59 9.01
C ARG A 3 -80.01 -41.89 8.82
N THR A 4 -79.76 -42.72 7.84
CA THR A 4 -78.49 -43.15 7.40
C THR A 4 -77.93 -42.11 6.40
N TYR A 5 -76.81 -41.52 6.64
CA TYR A 5 -76.07 -40.67 5.71
C TYR A 5 -75.02 -41.50 5.01
N TYR A 6 -75.09 -41.57 3.69
CA TYR A 6 -74.03 -42.13 2.83
C TYR A 6 -72.99 -41.08 2.60
N LEU A 7 -71.78 -41.37 3.03
CA LEU A 7 -70.56 -40.62 2.70
C LEU A 7 -70.01 -41.17 1.39
N ILE A 8 -70.00 -40.35 0.35
CA ILE A 8 -69.34 -40.60 -0.93
C ILE A 8 -67.89 -40.14 -0.74
N PRO A 9 -66.83 -40.97 -0.92
CA PRO A 9 -65.45 -40.51 -0.94
C PRO A 9 -65.18 -39.85 -2.30
N ILE A 10 -65.03 -38.53 -2.33
CA ILE A 10 -64.43 -37.80 -3.45
C ILE A 10 -62.99 -38.13 -3.48
N LEU A 11 -62.60 -38.92 -4.48
CA LEU A 11 -61.18 -39.21 -4.79
C LEU A 11 -60.58 -37.96 -5.44
N CYS A 12 -59.91 -37.11 -4.65
CA CYS A 12 -59.07 -36.04 -5.18
C CYS A 12 -57.82 -36.67 -5.76
N THR A 13 -57.78 -36.89 -7.03
CA THR A 13 -56.55 -37.06 -7.81
C THR A 13 -55.85 -35.70 -7.87
N VAL A 14 -54.98 -35.44 -6.90
CA VAL A 14 -53.99 -34.36 -7.03
C VAL A 14 -53.01 -34.81 -8.11
N ALA A 15 -53.15 -34.20 -9.27
CA ALA A 15 -52.12 -34.26 -10.28
C ALA A 15 -50.85 -33.68 -9.65
N LEU A 16 -49.84 -34.49 -9.46
CA LEU A 16 -48.47 -34.08 -9.26
C LEU A 16 -48.05 -33.38 -10.55
N ALA A 17 -48.41 -32.11 -10.72
CA ALA A 17 -47.68 -31.22 -11.60
C ALA A 17 -46.31 -31.13 -10.99
N SER A 18 -45.37 -31.89 -11.53
CA SER A 18 -43.95 -31.78 -11.32
C SER A 18 -43.57 -30.30 -11.43
N CYS A 19 -43.13 -29.73 -10.35
CA CYS A 19 -42.33 -28.51 -10.39
C CYS A 19 -41.07 -28.84 -11.18
N ASN A 20 -41.09 -28.61 -12.46
CA ASN A 20 -39.93 -28.59 -13.34
C ASN A 20 -39.33 -27.18 -13.40
N ASP A 21 -39.51 -26.42 -12.35
CA ASP A 21 -38.99 -25.05 -12.30
C ASP A 21 -38.27 -24.84 -10.97
N LEU A 22 -37.20 -25.64 -10.74
CA LEU A 22 -36.21 -25.41 -9.68
C LEU A 22 -35.11 -24.45 -10.14
N ASP A 23 -35.16 -24.04 -11.41
CA ASP A 23 -34.30 -23.02 -12.00
C ASP A 23 -34.98 -21.64 -12.02
N THR A 24 -35.76 -21.29 -10.98
CA THR A 24 -36.20 -19.91 -10.82
C THR A 24 -35.01 -19.07 -10.39
N GLU A 25 -34.54 -18.30 -11.33
CA GLU A 25 -33.60 -17.24 -11.04
C GLU A 25 -34.18 -16.29 -9.97
N PRO A 26 -33.39 -15.85 -8.98
CA PRO A 26 -33.89 -14.98 -7.93
C PRO A 26 -34.42 -13.67 -8.54
N ILE A 27 -35.72 -13.41 -8.37
CA ILE A 27 -36.34 -12.13 -8.70
C ILE A 27 -36.10 -11.20 -7.52
N GLY A 28 -34.91 -10.55 -7.51
CA GLY A 28 -34.49 -9.64 -6.47
C GLY A 28 -33.55 -8.56 -7.00
N PRO A 29 -33.15 -7.60 -6.18
CA PRO A 29 -32.17 -6.56 -6.57
C PRO A 29 -30.76 -7.09 -6.78
N THR A 30 -30.51 -8.37 -6.47
CA THR A 30 -29.23 -9.07 -6.68
C THR A 30 -29.33 -9.98 -7.88
N LEU A 31 -28.48 -9.74 -8.88
CA LEU A 31 -28.33 -10.63 -10.04
C LEU A 31 -27.55 -11.90 -9.62
N THR A 32 -27.92 -13.06 -10.19
CA THR A 32 -27.05 -14.25 -10.12
C THR A 32 -25.74 -14.00 -10.88
N GLU A 33 -24.73 -14.84 -10.63
CA GLU A 33 -23.44 -14.72 -11.31
C GLU A 33 -23.61 -14.85 -12.84
N ASP A 34 -24.40 -15.81 -13.31
CA ASP A 34 -24.71 -16.01 -14.74
C ASP A 34 -25.48 -14.82 -15.35
N GLN A 35 -26.48 -14.29 -14.65
CA GLN A 35 -27.21 -13.09 -15.08
C GLN A 35 -26.31 -11.85 -15.14
N ARG A 36 -25.37 -11.75 -14.19
CA ARG A 36 -24.38 -10.69 -14.16
C ARG A 36 -23.41 -10.80 -15.33
N GLU A 37 -22.94 -12.00 -15.64
CA GLU A 37 -22.07 -12.26 -16.80
C GLU A 37 -22.77 -11.90 -18.12
N ASP A 38 -24.03 -12.30 -18.32
CA ASP A 38 -24.77 -11.99 -19.54
C ASP A 38 -25.02 -10.50 -19.70
N VAL A 39 -25.33 -9.79 -18.61
CA VAL A 39 -25.47 -8.34 -18.60
C VAL A 39 -24.14 -7.64 -18.92
N ILE A 40 -23.02 -8.19 -18.46
CA ILE A 40 -21.69 -7.61 -18.67
C ILE A 40 -21.19 -7.86 -20.10
N LYS A 41 -21.41 -9.05 -20.67
CA LYS A 41 -21.06 -9.37 -22.06
C LYS A 41 -21.68 -8.39 -23.06
N ASP A 42 -22.89 -7.90 -22.76
CA ASP A 42 -23.62 -6.96 -23.62
C ASP A 42 -23.26 -5.47 -23.38
N GLN A 43 -22.58 -5.12 -22.27
CA GLN A 43 -22.34 -3.71 -21.89
C GLN A 43 -21.04 -3.53 -21.11
N ALA A 44 -19.93 -3.32 -21.82
CA ALA A 44 -18.59 -3.07 -21.24
C ALA A 44 -18.58 -1.98 -20.13
N SER A 45 -19.45 -0.97 -20.23
CA SER A 45 -19.56 0.09 -19.21
C SER A 45 -20.07 -0.39 -17.85
N LYS A 46 -20.80 -1.49 -17.79
CA LYS A 46 -21.30 -2.05 -16.51
C LYS A 46 -20.23 -2.81 -15.73
N LEU A 47 -19.14 -3.22 -16.39
CA LEU A 47 -17.98 -3.84 -15.75
C LEU A 47 -17.20 -2.82 -14.90
N GLN A 48 -17.37 -1.52 -15.16
CA GLN A 48 -16.71 -0.47 -14.39
C GLN A 48 -16.94 -0.59 -12.88
N ALA A 49 -18.16 -0.93 -12.45
CA ALA A 49 -18.46 -1.11 -11.03
C ALA A 49 -17.64 -2.26 -10.39
N THR A 50 -17.40 -3.35 -11.15
CA THR A 50 -16.55 -4.46 -10.68
C THR A 50 -15.10 -4.03 -10.59
N VAL A 51 -14.60 -3.28 -11.58
CA VAL A 51 -13.23 -2.72 -11.57
C VAL A 51 -13.07 -1.71 -10.44
N SER A 52 -14.07 -0.84 -10.22
CA SER A 52 -14.05 0.09 -9.07
C SER A 52 -13.99 -0.66 -7.74
N GLY A 53 -14.68 -1.82 -7.63
CA GLY A 53 -14.62 -2.68 -6.45
C GLY A 53 -13.22 -3.28 -6.20
N VAL A 54 -12.40 -3.51 -7.23
CA VAL A 54 -11.00 -3.94 -7.06
C VAL A 54 -10.20 -2.92 -6.26
N TYR A 55 -10.33 -1.64 -6.62
CA TYR A 55 -9.66 -0.53 -5.92
C TYR A 55 -10.39 -0.13 -4.63
N GLY A 56 -11.70 -0.38 -4.53
CA GLY A 56 -12.47 -0.22 -3.30
C GLY A 56 -11.91 -1.05 -2.15
N ASN A 57 -11.35 -2.24 -2.44
CA ASN A 57 -10.66 -3.05 -1.43
C ASN A 57 -9.37 -2.39 -0.89
N PHE A 58 -8.79 -1.41 -1.59
CA PHE A 58 -7.61 -0.69 -1.11
C PHE A 58 -7.97 0.33 -0.03
N TYR A 59 -9.20 0.81 -0.03
CA TYR A 59 -9.72 1.67 1.03
C TYR A 59 -11.16 1.27 1.36
N ALA A 60 -11.31 0.36 2.30
CA ALA A 60 -12.60 -0.02 2.84
C ALA A 60 -12.45 -0.24 4.35
N TRP A 61 -13.24 0.48 5.13
CA TRP A 61 -13.22 0.34 6.58
C TRP A 61 -13.90 -0.98 6.99
N GLY A 62 -13.23 -1.73 7.89
CA GLY A 62 -13.77 -2.98 8.42
C GLY A 62 -13.94 -4.10 7.37
N ASN A 63 -13.25 -4.02 6.24
CA ASN A 63 -13.42 -4.96 5.12
C ASN A 63 -12.98 -6.41 5.44
N VAL A 64 -12.02 -6.56 6.33
CA VAL A 64 -11.46 -7.86 6.75
C VAL A 64 -11.76 -8.14 8.21
N TYR A 65 -11.66 -7.12 9.04
CA TYR A 65 -11.85 -7.19 10.47
C TYR A 65 -12.58 -5.92 10.94
N ASP A 66 -13.74 -6.07 11.55
CA ASP A 66 -14.54 -4.94 12.05
C ASP A 66 -13.87 -4.30 13.28
N ASP A 67 -12.82 -3.53 13.02
CA ASP A 67 -11.98 -2.88 14.04
C ASP A 67 -11.40 -1.57 13.47
N GLU A 68 -11.04 -0.64 14.35
CA GLU A 68 -10.55 0.69 14.04
C GLU A 68 -9.19 0.70 13.32
N GLN A 69 -8.46 -0.41 13.34
CA GLN A 69 -7.21 -0.56 12.60
C GLN A 69 -7.40 -1.09 11.17
N ASP A 70 -8.63 -1.42 10.75
CA ASP A 70 -8.90 -1.91 9.39
C ASP A 70 -9.52 -0.81 8.51
N PHE A 71 -8.68 -0.02 7.86
CA PHE A 71 -9.06 0.94 6.83
C PHE A 71 -8.25 0.72 5.53
N GLY A 72 -7.97 -0.54 5.21
CA GLY A 72 -7.34 -0.95 3.96
C GLY A 72 -5.84 -0.66 3.87
N VAL A 73 -5.35 -0.38 2.67
CA VAL A 73 -3.91 -0.15 2.40
C VAL A 73 -3.31 0.98 3.24
N PRO A 74 -3.98 2.13 3.49
CA PRO A 74 -3.45 3.16 4.37
C PRO A 74 -3.21 2.68 5.81
N SER A 75 -4.04 1.75 6.31
CA SER A 75 -3.79 1.08 7.58
C SER A 75 -2.51 0.24 7.52
N ILE A 76 -2.35 -0.55 6.44
CA ILE A 76 -1.14 -1.36 6.23
C ILE A 76 0.11 -0.47 6.15
N MET A 77 0.05 0.67 5.46
CA MET A 77 1.14 1.65 5.44
C MET A 77 1.49 2.13 6.86
N THR A 78 0.48 2.39 7.69
CA THR A 78 0.68 2.77 9.10
C THR A 78 1.37 1.64 9.88
N MET A 79 0.95 0.37 9.70
CA MET A 79 1.60 -0.79 10.30
C MET A 79 3.09 -0.88 9.91
N LEU A 80 3.40 -0.72 8.62
CA LEU A 80 4.77 -0.80 8.11
C LEU A 80 5.63 0.36 8.61
N ASN A 81 5.07 1.57 8.68
CA ASN A 81 5.76 2.73 9.25
C ASN A 81 6.13 2.49 10.72
N GLN A 82 5.22 1.91 11.51
CA GLN A 82 5.50 1.57 12.91
C GLN A 82 6.54 0.45 13.08
N ARG A 83 6.74 -0.40 12.08
CA ARG A 83 7.78 -1.45 12.07
C ARG A 83 9.14 -0.94 11.59
N SER A 84 9.21 0.25 10.99
CA SER A 84 10.45 0.84 10.47
C SER A 84 11.40 1.33 11.59
N GLU A 85 12.60 1.71 11.22
CA GLU A 85 13.53 2.39 12.14
C GLU A 85 13.47 3.92 12.03
N GLY A 86 12.96 4.46 10.92
CA GLY A 86 12.91 5.91 10.66
C GLY A 86 11.75 6.62 11.31
N GLN A 87 10.71 5.91 11.75
CA GLN A 87 9.53 6.51 12.38
C GLN A 87 9.37 6.09 13.84
N VAL A 88 9.09 7.06 14.70
CA VAL A 88 8.90 6.91 16.14
C VAL A 88 7.50 7.38 16.51
N ALA A 89 6.71 6.56 17.22
CA ALA A 89 5.52 7.04 17.91
C ALA A 89 5.92 7.60 19.28
N ALA A 90 5.49 8.83 19.58
CA ALA A 90 5.79 9.48 20.87
C ALA A 90 5.14 8.72 22.04
N SER A 91 3.96 8.15 21.81
CA SER A 91 3.28 7.26 22.77
C SER A 91 2.40 6.25 22.03
N TYR A 92 1.91 5.26 22.76
CA TYR A 92 0.87 4.33 22.31
C TYR A 92 -0.28 4.28 23.31
N ASP A 93 -0.65 5.40 23.87
CA ASP A 93 -1.62 5.50 24.97
C ASP A 93 -3.01 4.94 24.59
N TYR A 94 -3.38 5.01 23.32
CA TYR A 94 -4.60 4.40 22.79
C TYR A 94 -4.45 2.94 22.36
N GLY A 95 -3.22 2.42 22.33
CA GLY A 95 -2.92 1.05 21.90
C GLY A 95 -2.96 0.80 20.39
N TRP A 96 -3.45 1.74 19.59
CA TRP A 96 -3.55 1.60 18.13
C TRP A 96 -2.15 1.43 17.52
N PHE A 97 -1.97 0.36 16.75
CA PHE A 97 -0.70 -0.01 16.12
C PHE A 97 0.49 -0.23 17.09
N ALA A 98 0.28 -0.21 18.40
CA ALA A 98 1.33 -0.51 19.38
C ALA A 98 1.99 -1.89 19.14
N PRO A 99 1.25 -2.98 18.87
CA PRO A 99 1.86 -4.26 18.55
C PRO A 99 2.79 -4.22 17.34
N CYS A 100 2.52 -3.37 16.32
CA CYS A 100 3.40 -3.19 15.18
C CYS A 100 4.73 -2.56 15.61
N GLY A 101 4.68 -1.46 16.38
CA GLY A 101 5.87 -0.82 16.92
C GLY A 101 6.68 -1.71 17.86
N GLN A 102 6.02 -2.62 18.56
CA GLN A 102 6.62 -3.58 19.49
C GLN A 102 7.07 -4.89 18.82
N PHE A 103 6.84 -5.08 17.53
CA PHE A 103 7.03 -6.35 16.81
C PHE A 103 6.32 -7.54 17.48
N ALA A 104 5.16 -7.28 18.07
CA ALA A 104 4.27 -8.27 18.69
C ALA A 104 3.04 -8.59 17.82
N ASP A 105 2.99 -8.03 16.62
CA ASP A 105 1.88 -8.10 15.68
C ASP A 105 1.92 -9.31 14.72
N ASN A 106 3.02 -10.05 14.69
CA ASN A 106 3.33 -11.03 13.64
C ASN A 106 2.81 -12.45 13.90
N THR A 107 2.01 -12.69 14.96
CA THR A 107 1.50 -14.01 15.31
C THR A 107 0.24 -14.40 14.51
N PRO A 108 -0.07 -15.71 14.31
CA PRO A 108 -1.21 -16.15 13.52
C PRO A 108 -2.56 -15.65 14.01
N GLY A 109 -2.70 -15.48 15.34
CA GLY A 109 -3.92 -14.99 15.99
C GLY A 109 -4.04 -13.46 16.01
N SER A 110 -3.01 -12.73 15.55
CA SER A 110 -3.04 -11.27 15.52
C SER A 110 -3.97 -10.75 14.43
N LEU A 111 -4.62 -9.62 14.70
CA LEU A 111 -5.47 -8.96 13.70
C LEU A 111 -4.67 -8.38 12.52
N TYR A 112 -3.43 -7.95 12.74
CA TYR A 112 -2.62 -7.25 11.73
C TYR A 112 -2.28 -8.11 10.52
N PRO A 113 -1.68 -9.32 10.64
CA PRO A 113 -1.46 -10.18 9.48
C PRO A 113 -2.78 -10.60 8.82
N ARG A 114 -3.88 -10.73 9.59
CA ARG A 114 -5.21 -11.03 9.04
C ARG A 114 -5.72 -9.88 8.18
N ILE A 115 -5.61 -8.63 8.63
CA ILE A 115 -6.00 -7.44 7.85
C ILE A 115 -5.17 -7.37 6.56
N ILE A 116 -3.84 -7.48 6.64
CA ILE A 116 -2.94 -7.38 5.49
C ILE A 116 -3.28 -8.48 4.46
N TRP A 117 -3.35 -9.74 4.92
CA TRP A 117 -3.66 -10.89 4.07
C TRP A 117 -5.03 -10.74 3.40
N GLY A 118 -6.05 -10.44 4.19
CA GLY A 118 -7.42 -10.32 3.69
C GLY A 118 -7.59 -9.16 2.71
N THR A 119 -7.02 -7.98 2.99
CA THR A 119 -7.08 -6.82 2.08
C THR A 119 -6.54 -7.18 0.70
N TYR A 120 -5.36 -7.78 0.63
CA TYR A 120 -4.75 -8.11 -0.66
C TYR A 120 -5.41 -9.30 -1.34
N TYR A 121 -5.82 -10.35 -0.61
CA TYR A 121 -6.54 -11.47 -1.23
C TYR A 121 -7.97 -11.09 -1.67
N ASN A 122 -8.65 -10.17 -0.99
CA ASN A 122 -9.93 -9.61 -1.47
C ASN A 122 -9.74 -8.83 -2.78
N SER A 123 -8.65 -8.08 -2.91
CA SER A 123 -8.32 -7.40 -4.17
C SER A 123 -7.98 -8.41 -5.29
N ILE A 124 -7.18 -9.45 -4.99
CA ILE A 124 -6.87 -10.54 -5.92
C ILE A 124 -8.15 -11.26 -6.38
N TYR A 125 -9.04 -11.57 -5.44
CA TYR A 125 -10.33 -12.20 -5.77
C TYR A 125 -11.16 -11.32 -6.70
N SER A 126 -11.32 -10.04 -6.38
CA SER A 126 -12.08 -9.09 -7.21
C SER A 126 -11.45 -8.90 -8.59
N ALA A 127 -10.12 -8.88 -8.68
CA ALA A 127 -9.41 -8.83 -9.95
C ALA A 127 -9.64 -10.09 -10.79
N ASN A 128 -9.60 -11.28 -10.16
CA ASN A 128 -9.88 -12.55 -10.84
C ASN A 128 -11.33 -12.60 -11.39
N GLN A 129 -12.30 -12.01 -10.68
CA GLN A 129 -13.70 -11.88 -11.17
C GLN A 129 -13.76 -11.08 -12.48
N VAL A 130 -13.03 -9.97 -12.61
CA VAL A 130 -12.95 -9.21 -13.87
C VAL A 130 -12.38 -10.08 -14.98
N MET A 131 -11.31 -10.81 -14.72
CA MET A 131 -10.61 -11.63 -15.71
C MET A 131 -11.37 -12.90 -16.11
N GLN A 132 -12.27 -13.42 -15.27
CA GLN A 132 -13.18 -14.50 -15.63
C GLN A 132 -14.27 -14.08 -16.61
N ILE A 133 -14.68 -12.82 -16.54
CA ILE A 133 -15.78 -12.27 -17.35
C ILE A 133 -15.28 -11.78 -18.71
N VAL A 134 -14.10 -11.17 -18.75
CA VAL A 134 -13.55 -10.55 -19.96
C VAL A 134 -12.73 -11.56 -20.75
N ASP A 135 -13.05 -11.71 -22.04
CA ASP A 135 -12.21 -12.50 -22.94
C ASP A 135 -10.80 -11.86 -23.05
N LYS A 136 -9.78 -12.64 -22.72
CA LYS A 136 -8.37 -12.19 -22.76
C LYS A 136 -7.93 -11.71 -24.14
N ASP A 137 -8.52 -12.22 -25.21
CA ASP A 137 -8.19 -11.87 -26.60
C ASP A 137 -9.08 -10.74 -27.13
N THR A 138 -9.83 -10.05 -26.25
CA THR A 138 -10.72 -8.95 -26.65
C THR A 138 -9.98 -7.82 -27.37
N ALA A 139 -10.60 -7.32 -28.45
CA ALA A 139 -10.13 -6.12 -29.15
C ALA A 139 -10.82 -4.82 -28.66
N ASP A 140 -11.83 -4.94 -27.76
CA ASP A 140 -12.54 -3.78 -27.22
C ASP A 140 -11.61 -2.96 -26.31
N PRO A 141 -11.37 -1.67 -26.58
CA PRO A 141 -10.42 -0.87 -25.81
C PRO A 141 -10.86 -0.67 -24.36
N THR A 142 -12.16 -0.66 -24.06
CA THR A 142 -12.68 -0.51 -22.69
C THR A 142 -12.46 -1.80 -21.89
N LEU A 143 -12.71 -2.96 -22.49
CA LEU A 143 -12.46 -4.24 -21.86
C LEU A 143 -10.95 -4.48 -21.64
N ARG A 144 -10.11 -4.10 -22.61
CA ARG A 144 -8.64 -4.13 -22.44
C ARG A 144 -8.20 -3.23 -21.27
N TYR A 145 -8.78 -2.03 -21.16
CA TYR A 145 -8.51 -1.14 -20.05
C TYR A 145 -8.89 -1.79 -18.70
N TYR A 146 -10.06 -2.42 -18.60
CA TYR A 146 -10.50 -3.10 -17.38
C TYR A 146 -9.62 -4.30 -17.01
N MET A 147 -9.17 -5.08 -18.00
CA MET A 147 -8.18 -6.14 -17.79
C MET A 147 -6.87 -5.59 -17.21
N ALA A 148 -6.37 -4.47 -17.75
CA ALA A 148 -5.16 -3.84 -17.24
C ALA A 148 -5.32 -3.35 -15.78
N GLN A 149 -6.49 -2.81 -15.43
CA GLN A 149 -6.79 -2.43 -14.05
C GLN A 149 -6.75 -3.63 -13.10
N ALA A 150 -7.40 -4.73 -13.46
CA ALA A 150 -7.45 -5.95 -12.66
C ALA A 150 -6.04 -6.57 -12.47
N LEU A 151 -5.30 -6.71 -13.56
CA LEU A 151 -3.93 -7.24 -13.55
C LEU A 151 -2.97 -6.37 -12.74
N GLY A 152 -3.04 -5.04 -12.88
CA GLY A 152 -2.21 -4.11 -12.11
C GLY A 152 -2.46 -4.20 -10.60
N ALA A 153 -3.72 -4.26 -10.19
CA ALA A 153 -4.11 -4.39 -8.78
C ALA A 153 -3.71 -5.75 -8.21
N ARG A 154 -3.86 -6.85 -8.98
CA ARG A 154 -3.43 -8.19 -8.57
C ARG A 154 -1.91 -8.26 -8.41
N ALA A 155 -1.18 -7.71 -9.34
CA ALA A 155 0.29 -7.65 -9.28
C ALA A 155 0.78 -6.87 -8.06
N TYR A 156 0.19 -5.70 -7.77
CA TYR A 156 0.50 -4.93 -6.57
C TYR A 156 0.21 -5.72 -5.29
N SER A 157 -0.94 -6.40 -5.24
CA SER A 157 -1.32 -7.21 -4.08
C SER A 157 -0.34 -8.35 -3.83
N TYR A 158 0.07 -9.09 -4.87
CA TYR A 158 1.11 -10.12 -4.74
C TYR A 158 2.48 -9.55 -4.38
N TRP A 159 2.85 -8.38 -4.90
CA TRP A 159 4.12 -7.72 -4.57
C TRP A 159 4.20 -7.36 -3.08
N MET A 160 3.10 -6.90 -2.48
CA MET A 160 3.03 -6.63 -1.04
C MET A 160 3.08 -7.93 -0.22
N LEU A 161 2.27 -8.92 -0.58
CA LEU A 161 2.25 -10.22 0.10
C LEU A 161 3.61 -10.91 0.05
N ALA A 162 4.29 -10.91 -1.10
CA ALA A 162 5.57 -11.58 -1.27
C ALA A 162 6.64 -11.07 -0.29
N GLN A 163 6.69 -9.76 -0.06
CA GLN A 163 7.68 -9.13 0.80
C GLN A 163 7.40 -9.33 2.30
N LEU A 164 6.13 -9.50 2.68
CA LEU A 164 5.73 -9.56 4.09
C LEU A 164 5.67 -10.99 4.63
N TRP A 165 5.53 -12.00 3.77
CA TRP A 165 5.47 -13.41 4.15
C TRP A 165 6.70 -14.23 3.78
N GLN A 166 7.65 -13.64 3.05
CA GLN A 166 8.97 -14.28 2.83
C GLN A 166 10.05 -13.22 2.63
N PHE A 167 11.29 -13.60 2.93
CA PHE A 167 12.45 -12.76 2.63
C PHE A 167 12.66 -12.62 1.14
N ASN A 168 13.38 -11.57 0.77
CA ASN A 168 13.58 -11.14 -0.60
C ASN A 168 13.99 -12.29 -1.54
N TYR A 169 13.57 -12.16 -2.79
CA TYR A 169 13.98 -13.00 -3.93
C TYR A 169 15.47 -13.31 -3.97
N ALA A 170 16.32 -12.32 -3.65
CA ALA A 170 17.77 -12.48 -3.64
C ALA A 170 18.32 -13.29 -2.45
N VAL A 171 17.52 -13.57 -1.44
CA VAL A 171 17.92 -14.41 -0.29
C VAL A 171 17.69 -15.88 -0.62
N ASP A 172 16.46 -16.22 -1.02
CA ASP A 172 16.10 -17.59 -1.42
C ASP A 172 14.87 -17.56 -2.35
N PRO A 173 15.05 -17.65 -3.67
CA PRO A 173 13.95 -17.63 -4.63
C PRO A 173 13.06 -18.89 -4.57
N ASP A 174 13.56 -20.00 -4.03
CA ASP A 174 12.81 -21.24 -3.90
C ASP A 174 12.06 -21.38 -2.56
N ALA A 175 12.25 -20.43 -1.64
CA ALA A 175 11.56 -20.44 -0.34
C ALA A 175 10.03 -20.33 -0.51
N PRO A 176 9.24 -21.01 0.36
CA PRO A 176 7.78 -20.96 0.30
C PRO A 176 7.28 -19.54 0.67
N CYS A 177 6.47 -18.96 -0.21
CA CYS A 177 5.95 -17.59 -0.09
C CYS A 177 4.45 -17.58 0.24
N VAL A 178 3.60 -17.32 -0.72
CA VAL A 178 2.14 -17.23 -0.56
C VAL A 178 1.42 -18.04 -1.65
N PRO A 179 0.15 -18.47 -1.44
CA PRO A 179 -0.64 -19.12 -2.47
C PRO A 179 -0.86 -18.23 -3.71
N ILE A 180 -0.75 -18.81 -4.90
CA ILE A 180 -1.12 -18.13 -6.14
C ILE A 180 -2.53 -18.56 -6.54
N VAL A 181 -3.47 -17.62 -6.48
CA VAL A 181 -4.86 -17.77 -6.92
C VAL A 181 -5.11 -16.83 -8.09
N THR A 182 -5.48 -17.43 -9.23
CA THR A 182 -5.77 -16.71 -10.47
C THR A 182 -7.20 -17.02 -10.94
N GLU A 183 -7.66 -16.33 -11.96
CA GLU A 183 -8.94 -16.61 -12.63
C GLU A 183 -9.06 -18.07 -13.10
N ASN A 184 -7.94 -18.74 -13.37
CA ASN A 184 -7.91 -20.10 -13.90
C ASN A 184 -8.03 -21.18 -12.81
N ASN A 185 -7.70 -20.89 -11.56
CA ASN A 185 -7.73 -21.88 -10.46
C ASN A 185 -8.62 -21.47 -9.28
N SER A 186 -9.29 -20.32 -9.32
CA SER A 186 -10.01 -19.78 -8.15
C SER A 186 -11.13 -20.70 -7.65
N GLN A 187 -11.83 -21.42 -8.55
CA GLN A 187 -12.86 -22.40 -8.15
C GLN A 187 -12.25 -23.62 -7.46
N ASP A 188 -11.15 -24.13 -8.00
CA ASP A 188 -10.43 -25.25 -7.38
C ASP A 188 -9.79 -24.84 -6.06
N ALA A 189 -9.23 -23.62 -6.00
CA ALA A 189 -8.68 -23.04 -4.79
C ALA A 189 -9.71 -22.97 -3.65
N ALA A 190 -10.95 -22.56 -3.96
CA ALA A 190 -12.03 -22.48 -2.98
C ALA A 190 -12.46 -23.85 -2.43
N LEU A 191 -12.32 -24.91 -3.21
CA LEU A 191 -12.76 -26.27 -2.85
C LEU A 191 -11.64 -27.10 -2.20
N ASN A 192 -10.44 -27.04 -2.78
CA ASN A 192 -9.33 -27.94 -2.45
C ASN A 192 -8.15 -27.21 -1.79
N GLY A 193 -8.21 -25.88 -1.72
CA GLY A 193 -7.11 -25.05 -1.23
C GLY A 193 -5.95 -24.95 -2.22
N VAL A 194 -5.01 -24.07 -1.92
CA VAL A 194 -3.79 -23.86 -2.70
C VAL A 194 -2.59 -23.82 -1.76
N PRO A 195 -1.52 -24.61 -2.01
CA PRO A 195 -0.31 -24.54 -1.21
C PRO A 195 0.44 -23.23 -1.45
N ARG A 196 1.39 -22.91 -0.58
CA ARG A 196 2.33 -21.81 -0.80
C ARG A 196 3.15 -22.04 -2.06
N ALA A 197 3.19 -21.06 -2.94
CA ALA A 197 4.10 -21.02 -4.08
C ALA A 197 5.50 -20.54 -3.64
N SER A 198 6.51 -20.76 -4.45
CA SER A 198 7.85 -20.22 -4.20
C SER A 198 7.89 -18.70 -4.44
N VAL A 199 8.86 -18.02 -3.84
CA VAL A 199 9.12 -16.58 -4.08
C VAL A 199 9.25 -16.32 -5.58
N LYS A 200 10.03 -17.13 -6.30
CA LYS A 200 10.23 -16.97 -7.75
C LYS A 200 8.94 -17.11 -8.55
N ASP A 201 8.05 -18.02 -8.16
CA ASP A 201 6.79 -18.22 -8.88
C ASP A 201 5.83 -17.04 -8.63
N VAL A 202 5.81 -16.50 -7.41
CA VAL A 202 5.02 -15.29 -7.09
C VAL A 202 5.54 -14.08 -7.89
N TYR A 203 6.86 -13.86 -7.94
CA TYR A 203 7.42 -12.78 -8.76
C TYR A 203 7.23 -13.00 -10.26
N ALA A 204 7.27 -14.25 -10.73
CA ALA A 204 6.93 -14.57 -12.12
C ALA A 204 5.48 -14.20 -12.46
N GLN A 205 4.53 -14.47 -11.54
CA GLN A 205 3.13 -14.06 -11.69
C GLN A 205 2.99 -12.53 -11.71
N ILE A 206 3.69 -11.81 -10.81
CA ILE A 206 3.69 -10.34 -10.77
C ILE A 206 4.17 -9.76 -12.11
N LEU A 207 5.31 -10.25 -12.62
CA LEU A 207 5.86 -9.75 -13.89
C LEU A 207 4.97 -10.10 -15.09
N ALA A 208 4.34 -11.27 -15.09
CA ALA A 208 3.41 -11.68 -16.15
C ALA A 208 2.18 -10.77 -16.16
N ASP A 209 1.57 -10.52 -14.99
CA ASP A 209 0.42 -9.64 -14.85
C ASP A 209 0.74 -8.21 -15.32
N LEU A 210 1.86 -7.64 -14.87
CA LEU A 210 2.26 -6.28 -15.25
C LEU A 210 2.59 -6.16 -16.73
N SER A 211 3.28 -7.14 -17.31
CA SER A 211 3.62 -7.13 -18.73
C SER A 211 2.36 -7.23 -19.60
N THR A 212 1.43 -8.11 -19.25
CA THR A 212 0.14 -8.22 -19.94
C THR A 212 -0.71 -6.96 -19.78
N ALA A 213 -0.72 -6.35 -18.57
CA ALA A 213 -1.43 -5.09 -18.34
C ALA A 213 -0.88 -3.95 -19.21
N ILE A 214 0.45 -3.85 -19.32
CA ILE A 214 1.12 -2.88 -20.20
C ILE A 214 0.71 -3.10 -21.66
N GLU A 215 0.70 -4.34 -22.14
CA GLU A 215 0.26 -4.69 -23.50
C GLU A 215 -1.20 -4.30 -23.77
N TYR A 216 -2.10 -4.44 -22.77
CA TYR A 216 -3.50 -4.03 -22.91
C TYR A 216 -3.66 -2.50 -23.01
N LEU A 217 -2.76 -1.72 -22.40
CA LEU A 217 -2.78 -0.27 -22.47
C LEU A 217 -1.97 0.31 -23.66
N ASP A 218 -1.13 -0.51 -24.31
CA ASP A 218 -0.37 -0.04 -25.47
C ASP A 218 -1.31 0.31 -26.61
N GLY A 219 -1.21 1.57 -27.08
CA GLY A 219 -2.09 2.12 -28.12
C GLY A 219 -3.57 2.21 -27.74
N ASN A 220 -3.93 1.98 -26.48
CA ASN A 220 -5.32 2.08 -26.01
C ASN A 220 -5.75 3.54 -25.89
N ALA A 221 -6.91 3.87 -26.47
CA ALA A 221 -7.46 5.23 -26.44
C ALA A 221 -8.20 5.57 -25.13
N VAL A 222 -8.51 4.57 -24.29
CA VAL A 222 -9.18 4.79 -23.01
C VAL A 222 -8.16 5.29 -22.00
N THR A 223 -8.47 6.43 -21.37
CA THR A 223 -7.66 7.02 -20.30
C THR A 223 -8.35 6.81 -18.96
N ARG A 224 -7.56 6.74 -17.88
CA ARG A 224 -8.09 6.68 -16.52
C ARG A 224 -8.88 7.94 -16.15
N GLU A 225 -9.90 7.78 -15.34
CA GLU A 225 -10.74 8.86 -14.85
C GLU A 225 -9.95 9.76 -13.88
N ASP A 226 -9.24 9.14 -12.95
CA ASP A 226 -8.36 9.81 -11.98
C ASP A 226 -7.17 8.90 -11.60
N LYS A 227 -6.35 9.37 -10.67
CA LYS A 227 -5.14 8.67 -10.24
C LYS A 227 -5.39 7.52 -9.24
N ARG A 228 -6.65 7.16 -8.92
CA ARG A 228 -6.95 5.90 -8.21
C ARG A 228 -6.73 4.68 -9.11
N TYR A 229 -6.89 4.86 -10.42
CA TYR A 229 -6.69 3.82 -11.42
C TYR A 229 -5.27 3.83 -11.96
N VAL A 230 -4.79 2.68 -12.45
CA VAL A 230 -3.47 2.60 -13.07
C VAL A 230 -3.49 3.07 -14.52
N ASP A 231 -2.40 3.67 -14.96
CA ASP A 231 -2.05 3.91 -16.37
C ASP A 231 -0.73 3.22 -16.70
N SER A 232 -0.28 3.32 -17.94
CA SER A 232 0.99 2.69 -18.34
C SER A 232 2.16 3.13 -17.48
N SER A 233 2.22 4.39 -17.05
CA SER A 233 3.31 4.88 -16.20
C SER A 233 3.34 4.20 -14.83
N VAL A 234 2.17 3.97 -14.23
CA VAL A 234 2.04 3.26 -12.95
C VAL A 234 2.40 1.79 -13.09
N LEU A 235 1.98 1.13 -14.19
CA LEU A 235 2.30 -0.28 -14.45
C LEU A 235 3.81 -0.50 -14.64
N TYR A 236 4.48 0.39 -15.37
CA TYR A 236 5.95 0.38 -15.47
C TYR A 236 6.59 0.64 -14.11
N GLY A 237 6.08 1.59 -13.32
CA GLY A 237 6.57 1.85 -11.96
C GLY A 237 6.43 0.64 -11.03
N LEU A 238 5.31 -0.08 -11.08
CA LEU A 238 5.11 -1.32 -10.32
C LEU A 238 6.08 -2.42 -10.78
N ARG A 239 6.35 -2.53 -12.11
CA ARG A 239 7.29 -3.50 -12.65
C ARG A 239 8.73 -3.14 -12.28
N ALA A 240 9.07 -1.85 -12.23
CA ALA A 240 10.36 -1.38 -11.72
C ALA A 240 10.57 -1.78 -10.24
N ARG A 241 9.54 -1.64 -9.38
CA ARG A 241 9.59 -2.11 -7.98
C ARG A 241 9.85 -3.62 -7.90
N ALA A 242 9.13 -4.42 -8.70
CA ALA A 242 9.31 -5.87 -8.71
C ALA A 242 10.71 -6.27 -9.20
N ASN A 243 11.17 -5.70 -10.31
CA ASN A 243 12.50 -5.95 -10.85
C ASN A 243 13.62 -5.52 -9.88
N LEU A 244 13.43 -4.40 -9.15
CA LEU A 244 14.39 -3.96 -8.13
C LEU A 244 14.49 -4.98 -6.97
N CYS A 245 13.37 -5.53 -6.50
CA CYS A 245 13.34 -6.60 -5.50
C CYS A 245 14.06 -7.87 -5.99
N MET A 246 13.93 -8.20 -7.27
CA MET A 246 14.58 -9.35 -7.90
C MET A 246 16.05 -9.11 -8.24
N ARG A 247 16.54 -7.87 -8.09
CA ARG A 247 17.87 -7.42 -8.55
C ARG A 247 18.08 -7.53 -10.06
N HIS A 248 16.99 -7.47 -10.82
CA HIS A 248 17.02 -7.30 -12.28
C HIS A 248 17.22 -5.82 -12.58
N TYR A 249 18.46 -5.34 -12.34
CA TYR A 249 18.74 -3.90 -12.28
C TYR A 249 18.57 -3.17 -13.61
N ASP A 250 18.96 -3.79 -14.74
CA ASP A 250 18.76 -3.16 -16.04
C ASP A 250 17.27 -3.01 -16.35
N ASP A 251 16.47 -4.06 -16.11
CA ASP A 251 15.00 -4.00 -16.29
C ASP A 251 14.35 -2.99 -15.33
N ALA A 252 14.81 -2.92 -14.07
CA ALA A 252 14.31 -1.97 -13.09
C ALA A 252 14.61 -0.52 -13.50
N PHE A 253 15.80 -0.27 -14.08
CA PHE A 253 16.17 1.05 -14.60
C PHE A 253 15.31 1.42 -15.81
N ASP A 254 15.20 0.54 -16.79
CA ASP A 254 14.44 0.79 -18.02
C ASP A 254 12.94 1.04 -17.71
N ASP A 255 12.36 0.24 -16.81
CA ASP A 255 10.97 0.41 -16.38
C ASP A 255 10.76 1.72 -15.60
N ALA A 256 11.66 2.08 -14.68
CA ALA A 256 11.59 3.35 -13.96
C ALA A 256 11.69 4.55 -14.92
N MET A 257 12.58 4.48 -15.91
CA MET A 257 12.70 5.52 -16.94
C MET A 257 11.48 5.59 -17.85
N ALA A 258 10.88 4.44 -18.22
CA ALA A 258 9.61 4.40 -18.96
C ALA A 258 8.47 5.04 -18.13
N ALA A 259 8.39 4.72 -16.84
CA ALA A 259 7.41 5.34 -15.94
C ALA A 259 7.55 6.86 -15.88
N ILE A 260 8.78 7.39 -15.77
CA ILE A 260 9.08 8.83 -15.76
C ILE A 260 8.69 9.48 -17.10
N GLN A 261 8.94 8.80 -18.24
CA GLN A 261 8.65 9.35 -19.57
C GLN A 261 7.16 9.36 -19.89
N LEU A 262 6.40 8.40 -19.41
CA LEU A 262 4.99 8.23 -19.74
C LEU A 262 4.06 8.99 -18.78
N THR A 263 4.50 9.29 -17.57
CA THR A 263 3.66 9.97 -16.57
C THR A 263 3.44 11.45 -16.92
N SER A 264 2.25 11.95 -16.58
CA SER A 264 1.97 13.38 -16.52
C SER A 264 2.45 14.03 -15.21
N ALA A 265 2.86 13.22 -14.22
CA ALA A 265 3.38 13.71 -12.95
C ALA A 265 4.76 14.35 -13.14
N SER A 266 5.07 15.35 -12.32
CA SER A 266 6.38 16.00 -12.31
C SER A 266 6.84 16.22 -10.87
N PRO A 267 8.16 16.09 -10.59
CA PRO A 267 8.67 16.22 -9.23
C PRO A 267 8.33 17.58 -8.62
N LEU A 268 8.12 17.61 -7.31
CA LEU A 268 8.02 18.86 -6.56
C LEU A 268 9.39 19.54 -6.47
N SER A 269 9.43 20.85 -6.71
CA SER A 269 10.64 21.65 -6.48
C SER A 269 10.90 21.85 -4.98
N ALA A 270 12.13 22.26 -4.61
CA ALA A 270 12.50 22.61 -3.25
C ALA A 270 11.51 23.62 -2.62
N ALA A 271 11.08 24.63 -3.36
CA ALA A 271 10.11 25.60 -2.87
C ALA A 271 8.73 25.00 -2.56
N LYS A 272 8.27 24.01 -3.36
CA LYS A 272 6.97 23.36 -3.13
C LYS A 272 7.00 22.38 -1.95
N VAL A 273 8.11 21.68 -1.74
CA VAL A 273 8.26 20.78 -0.58
C VAL A 273 8.63 21.52 0.72
N SER A 274 8.85 22.83 0.65
CA SER A 274 9.04 23.72 1.81
C SER A 274 7.71 24.17 2.45
N VAL A 275 6.60 23.59 2.06
CA VAL A 275 5.25 23.81 2.62
C VAL A 275 4.62 22.44 2.87
N PRO A 276 3.86 22.23 3.95
CA PRO A 276 3.10 20.99 4.15
C PRO A 276 2.22 20.66 2.93
N GLY A 277 2.11 19.39 2.57
CA GLY A 277 1.37 18.94 1.40
C GLY A 277 1.06 17.44 1.48
N PHE A 278 1.12 16.72 0.35
CA PHE A 278 0.92 15.27 0.26
C PHE A 278 -0.45 14.81 0.79
N ASN A 279 -1.49 15.57 0.51
CA ASN A 279 -2.85 15.34 0.99
C ASN A 279 -3.90 15.19 -0.12
N SER A 280 -3.50 15.28 -1.38
CA SER A 280 -4.43 15.20 -2.52
C SER A 280 -3.84 14.46 -3.72
N VAL A 281 -4.64 13.59 -4.32
CA VAL A 281 -4.34 12.91 -5.59
C VAL A 281 -4.11 13.91 -6.73
N SER A 282 -4.56 15.15 -6.59
CA SER A 282 -4.32 16.24 -7.55
C SER A 282 -2.89 16.80 -7.49
N ASP A 283 -2.11 16.44 -6.48
CA ASP A 283 -0.71 16.87 -6.39
C ASP A 283 0.07 16.46 -7.64
N GLN A 284 0.88 17.41 -8.14
CA GLN A 284 1.53 17.25 -9.45
C GLN A 284 2.50 16.07 -9.51
N ASN A 285 3.03 15.62 -8.37
CA ASN A 285 4.04 14.56 -8.30
C ASN A 285 3.46 13.17 -8.05
N TRP A 286 2.15 13.06 -7.81
CA TRP A 286 1.54 11.75 -7.63
C TRP A 286 1.27 11.09 -8.98
N MET A 287 1.69 9.85 -9.10
CA MET A 287 1.37 8.98 -10.24
C MET A 287 0.14 8.12 -9.94
N TRP A 288 0.00 7.67 -8.68
CA TRP A 288 -1.06 6.79 -8.20
C TRP A 288 -1.35 7.04 -6.73
N GLY A 289 -2.62 6.93 -6.32
CA GLY A 289 -3.03 7.17 -4.94
C GLY A 289 -4.40 6.62 -4.62
N ILE A 290 -4.72 6.59 -3.35
CA ILE A 290 -6.05 6.28 -2.84
C ILE A 290 -6.81 7.58 -2.67
N VAL A 291 -7.98 7.65 -3.30
CA VAL A 291 -8.91 8.78 -3.16
C VAL A 291 -9.90 8.46 -2.07
N ILE A 292 -10.02 9.35 -1.08
CA ILE A 292 -10.93 9.21 0.04
C ILE A 292 -12.07 10.21 -0.11
N GLU A 293 -13.26 9.71 -0.36
CA GLU A 293 -14.47 10.52 -0.45
C GLU A 293 -15.03 10.80 0.96
N GLU A 294 -15.70 11.96 1.15
CA GLU A 294 -16.28 12.31 2.46
C GLU A 294 -17.16 11.21 3.10
N PRO A 295 -18.03 10.50 2.35
CA PRO A 295 -18.84 9.43 2.92
C PRO A 295 -18.01 8.23 3.43
N ASP A 296 -16.80 8.05 2.91
CA ASP A 296 -15.92 6.93 3.23
C ASP A 296 -14.92 7.28 4.34
N ALA A 297 -14.87 8.53 4.79
CA ALA A 297 -13.99 8.96 5.86
C ALA A 297 -14.54 8.54 7.23
N HIS A 298 -13.71 7.88 8.02
CA HIS A 298 -14.06 7.37 9.35
C HIS A 298 -13.47 8.22 10.50
N GLY A 299 -13.51 9.55 10.36
CA GLY A 299 -13.08 10.48 11.42
C GLY A 299 -11.62 10.27 11.83
N LEU A 300 -11.37 9.75 13.03
CA LEU A 300 -10.03 9.54 13.55
C LEU A 300 -9.31 8.33 12.93
N TYR A 301 -10.08 7.34 12.44
CA TYR A 301 -9.56 6.07 11.92
C TYR A 301 -9.21 6.17 10.45
N THR A 302 -8.30 7.08 10.13
CA THR A 302 -7.78 7.32 8.79
C THR A 302 -6.27 7.50 8.84
N TYR A 303 -5.62 7.37 7.69
CA TYR A 303 -4.18 7.64 7.59
C TYR A 303 -3.81 9.04 8.09
N ALA A 304 -4.56 10.07 7.67
CA ALA A 304 -4.35 11.43 8.12
C ALA A 304 -4.55 11.59 9.63
N GLY A 305 -5.51 10.87 10.23
CA GLY A 305 -5.76 10.88 11.67
C GLY A 305 -4.60 10.28 12.48
N PHE A 306 -3.87 9.30 11.92
CA PHE A 306 -2.69 8.70 12.58
C PHE A 306 -1.39 9.44 12.27
N MET A 307 -1.23 10.01 11.08
CA MET A 307 0.04 10.56 10.61
C MET A 307 0.15 12.08 10.71
N GLY A 308 -0.97 12.80 10.64
CA GLY A 308 -0.98 14.24 10.46
C GLY A 308 -0.92 15.03 11.75
N SER A 309 0.09 15.89 11.94
CA SER A 309 0.18 16.81 13.09
C SER A 309 -0.82 17.96 13.03
N PHE A 310 -1.35 18.27 11.86
CA PHE A 310 -2.33 19.34 11.65
C PHE A 310 -3.77 18.86 11.58
N THR A 311 -3.97 17.56 11.60
CA THR A 311 -5.27 16.90 11.45
C THR A 311 -5.89 16.63 12.82
N TYR A 312 -7.21 16.74 12.94
CA TYR A 312 -7.92 16.25 14.12
C TYR A 312 -7.76 14.73 14.21
N GLY A 313 -6.84 14.27 15.06
CA GLY A 313 -6.42 12.87 15.09
C GLY A 313 -5.60 12.52 16.33
N TYR A 314 -4.90 11.41 16.26
CA TYR A 314 -4.18 10.85 17.41
C TYR A 314 -2.92 11.63 17.80
N ALA A 315 -2.31 12.40 16.87
CA ALA A 315 -1.21 13.29 17.21
C ALA A 315 -1.64 14.30 18.28
N PHE A 316 -2.76 14.99 18.08
CA PHE A 316 -3.33 15.93 19.05
C PHE A 316 -3.61 15.27 20.42
N ALA A 317 -3.94 13.99 20.43
CA ALA A 317 -4.18 13.21 21.64
C ALA A 317 -2.90 12.63 22.28
N GLY A 318 -1.70 13.03 21.80
CA GLY A 318 -0.41 12.64 22.36
C GLY A 318 0.34 11.56 21.58
N GLN A 319 -0.30 10.90 20.61
CA GLN A 319 0.35 9.87 19.77
C GLN A 319 1.00 10.49 18.52
N TRP A 320 1.90 11.44 18.74
CA TRP A 320 2.64 12.11 17.67
C TRP A 320 3.52 11.13 16.90
N GLN A 321 3.64 11.36 15.59
CA GLN A 321 4.60 10.65 14.76
C GLN A 321 5.86 11.52 14.59
N LEU A 322 7.00 10.95 14.92
CA LEU A 322 8.29 11.64 14.95
C LEU A 322 9.25 10.95 13.97
N ILE A 323 10.19 11.72 13.44
CA ILE A 323 11.35 11.10 12.81
C ILE A 323 12.29 10.55 13.88
N ASN A 324 12.99 9.46 13.54
CA ASN A 324 14.13 8.98 14.32
C ASN A 324 15.19 10.07 14.42
N SER A 325 15.58 10.43 15.65
CA SER A 325 16.54 11.53 15.88
C SER A 325 17.88 11.33 15.19
N ARG A 326 18.37 10.10 15.11
CA ARG A 326 19.59 9.73 14.40
C ARG A 326 19.47 10.00 12.89
N LEU A 327 18.37 9.58 12.29
CA LEU A 327 18.08 9.86 10.88
C LEU A 327 17.97 11.37 10.62
N TYR A 328 17.29 12.10 11.51
CA TYR A 328 17.16 13.55 11.41
C TYR A 328 18.52 14.26 11.45
N ASP A 329 19.42 13.85 12.36
CA ASP A 329 20.73 14.45 12.53
C ASP A 329 21.64 14.23 11.31
N GLU A 330 21.44 13.13 10.57
CA GLU A 330 22.15 12.82 9.33
C GLU A 330 21.68 13.67 8.14
N ILE A 331 20.50 14.28 8.19
CA ILE A 331 19.99 15.15 7.09
C ILE A 331 20.82 16.46 7.08
N PRO A 332 21.50 16.77 5.96
CA PRO A 332 22.27 18.00 5.85
C PRO A 332 21.39 19.26 5.96
N ASP A 333 21.92 20.34 6.50
CA ASP A 333 21.18 21.61 6.66
C ASP A 333 20.76 22.26 5.32
N GLY A 334 21.48 21.95 4.23
CA GLY A 334 21.11 22.40 2.89
C GLY A 334 19.93 21.65 2.26
N ASP A 335 19.51 20.55 2.85
CA ASP A 335 18.39 19.74 2.37
C ASP A 335 17.07 20.28 2.94
N VAL A 336 16.21 20.78 2.08
CA VAL A 336 14.92 21.37 2.47
C VAL A 336 14.00 20.39 3.20
N ARG A 337 14.13 19.10 2.98
CA ARG A 337 13.34 18.06 3.65
C ARG A 337 13.59 17.97 5.15
N LYS A 338 14.74 18.46 5.65
CA LYS A 338 15.00 18.55 7.09
C LYS A 338 13.88 19.33 7.80
N GLY A 339 13.30 20.31 7.14
CA GLY A 339 12.14 21.07 7.64
C GLY A 339 10.82 20.31 7.68
N TRP A 340 10.72 19.06 7.20
CA TRP A 340 9.51 18.24 7.31
C TRP A 340 9.20 17.78 8.74
N TRP A 341 10.08 18.08 9.66
CA TRP A 341 9.92 17.81 11.10
C TRP A 341 10.31 19.02 11.92
N LEU A 342 9.72 19.15 13.10
CA LEU A 342 10.08 20.20 14.05
C LEU A 342 11.53 20.01 14.51
N ALA A 343 12.37 20.99 14.23
CA ALA A 343 13.76 20.98 14.68
C ALA A 343 13.84 20.94 16.21
N PRO A 344 14.69 20.07 16.79
CA PRO A 344 14.83 19.99 18.24
C PRO A 344 15.26 21.34 18.83
N HIS A 345 14.59 21.76 19.91
CA HIS A 345 14.81 23.02 20.64
C HIS A 345 14.57 24.31 19.85
N ALA A 346 14.87 24.33 18.55
CA ALA A 346 14.69 25.53 17.70
C ALA A 346 13.26 25.65 17.16
N ARG A 347 12.54 24.54 17.07
CA ARG A 347 11.14 24.41 16.59
C ARG A 347 10.90 24.95 15.18
N THR A 348 11.95 25.24 14.42
CA THR A 348 11.85 25.65 13.01
C THR A 348 11.41 24.47 12.14
N SER A 349 10.56 24.76 11.17
CA SER A 349 10.10 23.74 10.21
C SER A 349 9.41 24.39 9.02
N ILE A 350 8.95 23.60 8.06
CA ILE A 350 8.12 24.09 6.95
C ILE A 350 6.75 24.63 7.40
N ALA A 351 6.31 24.36 8.62
CA ALA A 351 5.10 24.94 9.21
C ALA A 351 5.15 26.46 9.25
N ASP A 352 6.35 27.06 9.32
CA ASP A 352 6.55 28.52 9.28
C ASP A 352 6.10 29.13 7.95
N ASN A 353 6.11 28.34 6.88
CA ASN A 353 5.71 28.75 5.53
C ASN A 353 4.26 28.38 5.19
N TYR A 354 3.54 27.71 6.10
CA TYR A 354 2.19 27.23 5.85
C TYR A 354 1.16 28.32 6.11
N GLY A 355 0.38 28.64 5.08
CA GLY A 355 -0.62 29.72 5.16
C GLY A 355 -1.89 29.38 5.93
N ALA A 356 -2.10 28.11 6.33
CA ALA A 356 -3.27 27.70 7.09
C ALA A 356 -3.25 28.27 8.51
N THR A 357 -4.44 28.60 9.04
CA THR A 357 -4.61 29.18 10.39
C THR A 357 -5.77 28.51 11.11
N ILE A 358 -5.71 28.52 12.44
CA ILE A 358 -6.80 28.10 13.33
C ILE A 358 -6.93 29.10 14.52
N ASP A 359 -8.13 29.61 14.76
CA ASP A 359 -8.42 30.55 15.84
C ASP A 359 -7.46 31.78 15.90
N GLY A 360 -6.98 32.20 14.73
CA GLY A 360 -6.03 33.30 14.57
C GLY A 360 -4.56 32.94 14.80
N LEU A 361 -4.25 31.69 15.10
CA LEU A 361 -2.88 31.18 15.20
C LEU A 361 -2.40 30.71 13.83
N THR A 362 -1.13 30.95 13.48
CA THR A 362 -0.45 30.31 12.37
C THR A 362 -0.22 28.82 12.68
N ALA A 363 0.13 28.03 11.67
CA ALA A 363 0.44 26.61 11.85
C ALA A 363 1.56 26.37 12.88
N SER A 364 2.64 27.16 12.86
CA SER A 364 3.71 27.08 13.86
C SER A 364 3.21 27.46 15.26
N GLN A 365 2.43 28.53 15.38
CA GLN A 365 1.86 28.95 16.69
C GLN A 365 0.87 27.91 17.23
N TYR A 366 0.12 27.23 16.34
CA TYR A 366 -0.72 26.11 16.73
C TYR A 366 0.10 24.96 17.33
N LEU A 367 1.19 24.54 16.64
CA LEU A 367 2.07 23.49 17.15
C LEU A 367 2.70 23.83 18.50
N ASP A 368 3.03 25.13 18.73
CA ASP A 368 3.50 25.61 20.04
C ASP A 368 2.40 25.56 21.11
N ALA A 369 1.19 25.95 20.74
CA ALA A 369 0.05 25.99 21.69
C ALA A 369 -0.40 24.59 22.14
N VAL A 370 -0.21 23.57 21.29
CA VAL A 370 -0.51 22.16 21.61
C VAL A 370 0.71 21.38 22.12
N GLU A 371 1.82 22.08 22.36
CA GLU A 371 3.07 21.51 22.88
C GLU A 371 3.57 20.31 22.05
N ALA A 372 3.45 20.41 20.70
CA ALA A 372 3.96 19.37 19.80
C ALA A 372 5.44 19.05 20.12
N PRO A 373 5.84 17.78 20.21
CA PRO A 373 7.20 17.42 20.60
C PRO A 373 8.22 17.73 19.50
N ASP A 374 9.49 17.85 19.89
CA ASP A 374 10.62 17.86 18.95
C ASP A 374 10.54 16.66 18.00
N TYR A 375 10.98 16.83 16.76
CA TYR A 375 10.92 15.83 15.69
C TYR A 375 9.53 15.47 15.15
N ALA A 376 8.44 16.10 15.63
CA ALA A 376 7.09 15.85 15.13
C ALA A 376 6.98 16.18 13.64
N VAL A 377 6.32 15.30 12.90
CA VAL A 377 6.15 15.44 11.45
C VAL A 377 5.23 16.62 11.11
N VAL A 378 5.63 17.42 10.15
CA VAL A 378 4.84 18.51 9.56
C VAL A 378 4.78 18.43 8.03
N LYS A 379 5.21 17.30 7.48
CA LYS A 379 5.20 17.01 6.04
C LYS A 379 3.78 17.01 5.47
N PHE A 380 2.83 16.39 6.19
CA PHE A 380 1.48 16.13 5.71
C PHE A 380 0.52 17.26 6.07
N ALA A 381 -0.09 17.87 5.05
CA ALA A 381 -1.16 18.85 5.24
C ALA A 381 -2.48 18.14 5.58
N PRO A 382 -3.40 18.80 6.31
CA PRO A 382 -4.74 18.29 6.55
C PRO A 382 -5.61 18.44 5.29
N TYR A 383 -6.75 17.76 5.27
CA TYR A 383 -7.72 17.84 4.19
C TYR A 383 -8.15 19.31 3.96
N GLY A 384 -8.08 19.74 2.69
CA GLY A 384 -8.45 21.08 2.26
C GLY A 384 -7.63 22.21 2.88
N ASP A 385 -6.44 21.92 3.42
CA ASP A 385 -5.56 22.86 4.14
C ASP A 385 -6.24 23.51 5.36
N VAL A 386 -7.21 22.84 5.98
CA VAL A 386 -7.93 23.31 7.17
C VAL A 386 -7.40 22.61 8.41
N LEU A 387 -6.68 23.37 9.26
CA LEU A 387 -6.12 22.82 10.50
C LEU A 387 -7.24 22.24 11.39
N GLN A 388 -6.98 21.07 11.96
CA GLN A 388 -7.91 20.31 12.80
C GLN A 388 -9.22 19.93 12.08
N GLN A 389 -9.18 19.75 10.76
CA GLN A 389 -10.32 19.26 10.00
C GLN A 389 -10.67 17.82 10.42
N SER A 390 -11.90 17.65 10.93
CA SER A 390 -12.35 16.37 11.50
C SER A 390 -12.85 15.36 10.46
N THR A 391 -13.10 15.80 9.23
CA THR A 391 -13.54 14.90 8.16
C THR A 391 -12.42 13.95 7.70
N ASN A 392 -11.16 14.41 7.75
CA ASN A 392 -9.97 13.59 7.49
C ASN A 392 -9.96 12.86 6.14
N CYS A 393 -10.44 13.51 5.08
CA CYS A 393 -10.51 12.97 3.72
C CYS A 393 -9.22 13.20 2.92
N SER A 394 -8.07 13.37 3.55
CA SER A 394 -6.80 13.47 2.81
C SER A 394 -6.55 12.18 2.05
N ASP A 395 -6.28 12.32 0.76
CA ASP A 395 -5.87 11.20 -0.10
C ASP A 395 -4.53 10.63 0.36
N VAL A 396 -4.20 9.40 -0.09
CA VAL A 396 -2.98 8.70 0.32
C VAL A 396 -2.13 8.31 -0.89
N PRO A 397 -0.84 8.72 -0.97
CA PRO A 397 0.01 8.39 -2.10
C PRO A 397 0.38 6.90 -2.11
N LEU A 398 0.24 6.24 -3.26
CA LEU A 398 0.75 4.89 -3.51
C LEU A 398 2.00 4.89 -4.40
N MET A 399 2.14 5.92 -5.24
CA MET A 399 3.31 6.10 -6.11
C MET A 399 3.51 7.56 -6.45
N ARG A 400 4.72 8.07 -6.21
CA ARG A 400 5.15 9.40 -6.61
C ARG A 400 6.30 9.30 -7.61
N VAL A 401 6.40 10.28 -8.50
CA VAL A 401 7.44 10.26 -9.53
C VAL A 401 8.85 10.34 -8.96
N GLU A 402 9.03 10.97 -7.80
CA GLU A 402 10.32 11.01 -7.09
C GLU A 402 10.86 9.61 -6.76
N GLU A 403 9.97 8.67 -6.42
CA GLU A 403 10.37 7.28 -6.19
C GLU A 403 10.99 6.66 -7.44
N MET A 404 10.44 6.95 -8.63
CA MET A 404 10.98 6.42 -9.89
C MET A 404 12.39 6.93 -10.17
N TYR A 405 12.70 8.20 -9.87
CA TYR A 405 14.06 8.73 -9.94
C TYR A 405 15.02 7.99 -8.99
N LEU A 406 14.57 7.68 -7.78
CA LEU A 406 15.39 6.96 -6.80
C LEU A 406 15.56 5.48 -7.16
N ILE A 407 14.54 4.81 -7.74
CA ILE A 407 14.66 3.46 -8.31
C ILE A 407 15.67 3.45 -9.47
N ALA A 408 15.55 4.39 -10.40
CA ALA A 408 16.48 4.50 -11.52
C ALA A 408 17.93 4.71 -11.05
N ALA A 409 18.14 5.58 -10.04
CA ALA A 409 19.46 5.81 -9.46
C ALA A 409 20.02 4.55 -8.80
N GLU A 410 19.22 3.84 -8.00
CA GLU A 410 19.64 2.60 -7.33
C GLU A 410 19.96 1.49 -8.33
N ALA A 411 19.06 1.24 -9.27
CA ALA A 411 19.23 0.21 -10.28
C ALA A 411 20.49 0.48 -11.12
N LYS A 412 20.66 1.73 -11.54
CA LYS A 412 21.85 2.12 -12.31
C LYS A 412 23.13 2.04 -11.51
N THR A 413 23.11 2.32 -10.21
CA THR A 413 24.28 2.17 -9.32
C THR A 413 24.83 0.75 -9.35
N MET A 414 23.98 -0.25 -9.42
CA MET A 414 24.39 -1.66 -9.37
C MET A 414 25.00 -2.16 -10.69
N THR A 415 24.83 -1.42 -11.81
CA THR A 415 25.41 -1.75 -13.12
C THR A 415 26.48 -0.74 -13.55
N ASP A 416 26.36 0.52 -13.14
CA ASP A 416 27.33 1.61 -13.38
C ASP A 416 27.30 2.60 -12.22
N VAL A 417 28.21 2.42 -11.27
CA VAL A 417 28.31 3.21 -10.02
C VAL A 417 28.41 4.71 -10.31
N SER A 418 29.19 5.10 -11.32
CA SER A 418 29.40 6.51 -11.66
C SER A 418 28.11 7.18 -12.11
N THR A 419 27.38 6.53 -13.00
CA THR A 419 26.10 7.05 -13.50
C THR A 419 25.03 7.04 -12.41
N GLY A 420 24.92 5.98 -11.61
CA GLY A 420 23.94 5.91 -10.51
C GLY A 420 24.19 7.00 -9.46
N LYS A 421 25.46 7.20 -9.08
CA LYS A 421 25.86 8.31 -8.19
C LYS A 421 25.47 9.68 -8.77
N ALA A 422 25.73 9.93 -10.06
CA ALA A 422 25.36 11.17 -10.70
C ALA A 422 23.83 11.41 -10.70
N LEU A 423 23.03 10.34 -10.84
CA LEU A 423 21.56 10.43 -10.82
C LEU A 423 21.04 10.84 -9.43
N VAL A 424 21.54 10.27 -8.35
CA VAL A 424 21.12 10.68 -7.00
C VAL A 424 21.60 12.07 -6.65
N GLU A 425 22.82 12.47 -7.03
CA GLU A 425 23.33 13.83 -6.85
C GLU A 425 22.47 14.84 -7.64
N GLN A 426 22.10 14.51 -8.86
CA GLN A 426 21.20 15.33 -9.67
C GLN A 426 19.83 15.50 -9.01
N PHE A 427 19.23 14.40 -8.52
CA PHE A 427 17.94 14.43 -7.83
C PHE A 427 17.99 15.39 -6.63
N VAL A 428 18.97 15.21 -5.74
CA VAL A 428 19.11 16.02 -4.53
C VAL A 428 19.37 17.49 -4.89
N ASN A 429 20.37 17.76 -5.71
CA ASN A 429 20.77 19.13 -6.04
C ASN A 429 19.69 19.92 -6.79
N THR A 430 18.91 19.25 -7.66
CA THR A 430 17.90 19.94 -8.48
C THR A 430 16.59 20.15 -7.70
N LEU A 431 16.23 19.23 -6.82
CA LEU A 431 14.87 19.15 -6.28
C LEU A 431 14.80 19.36 -4.76
N ARG A 432 15.91 19.18 -4.04
CA ARG A 432 15.90 19.15 -2.56
C ARG A 432 16.93 20.07 -1.92
N TRP A 433 17.91 20.53 -2.67
CA TRP A 433 19.01 21.32 -2.16
C TRP A 433 18.77 22.83 -2.33
N THR A 434 19.13 23.61 -1.31
CA THR A 434 18.88 25.06 -1.30
C THR A 434 20.13 25.92 -1.39
N ASP A 435 21.33 25.35 -1.23
CA ASP A 435 22.61 26.08 -1.30
C ASP A 435 23.34 25.79 -2.64
N PRO A 436 23.20 26.65 -3.67
CA PRO A 436 23.83 26.44 -4.96
C PRO A 436 25.37 26.62 -4.90
N ASP A 437 25.91 27.32 -3.91
CA ASP A 437 27.34 27.57 -3.78
C ASP A 437 28.08 26.39 -3.14
N SER A 438 27.34 25.50 -2.44
CA SER A 438 27.86 24.28 -1.82
C SER A 438 26.95 23.09 -2.17
N PRO A 439 27.03 22.56 -3.39
CA PRO A 439 26.13 21.50 -3.82
C PRO A 439 26.36 20.22 -3.00
N TYR A 440 25.28 19.45 -2.84
CA TYR A 440 25.34 18.12 -2.26
C TYR A 440 26.23 17.20 -3.09
N VAL A 441 27.05 16.42 -2.41
CA VAL A 441 27.96 15.44 -3.00
C VAL A 441 27.85 14.12 -2.23
N CYS A 442 27.46 13.05 -2.91
CA CYS A 442 27.52 11.70 -2.35
C CYS A 442 28.98 11.29 -2.12
N GLN A 443 29.36 10.98 -0.88
CA GLN A 443 30.74 10.65 -0.53
C GLN A 443 31.12 9.20 -0.86
N ALA A 444 30.14 8.34 -1.12
CA ALA A 444 30.36 6.95 -1.44
C ALA A 444 30.97 6.74 -2.83
N SER A 445 31.78 5.69 -2.98
CA SER A 445 32.46 5.34 -4.23
C SER A 445 32.31 3.87 -4.64
N THR A 446 31.65 3.04 -3.81
CA THR A 446 31.32 1.64 -4.15
C THR A 446 29.84 1.51 -4.46
N ALA A 447 29.44 0.47 -5.18
CA ALA A 447 28.05 0.22 -5.51
C ALA A 447 27.18 0.11 -4.24
N GLU A 448 27.65 -0.64 -3.25
CA GLU A 448 26.95 -0.78 -1.97
C GLU A 448 26.84 0.56 -1.22
N GLY A 449 27.93 1.34 -1.18
CA GLY A 449 27.92 2.63 -0.48
C GLY A 449 26.99 3.66 -1.15
N VAL A 450 26.96 3.72 -2.50
CA VAL A 450 26.02 4.61 -3.22
C VAL A 450 24.58 4.11 -3.06
N ARG A 451 24.37 2.78 -3.05
CA ARG A 451 23.03 2.21 -2.77
C ARG A 451 22.57 2.54 -1.35
N ASP A 452 23.47 2.48 -0.36
CA ASP A 452 23.14 2.86 1.03
C ASP A 452 22.81 4.36 1.13
N GLU A 453 23.51 5.22 0.38
CA GLU A 453 23.12 6.64 0.26
C GLU A 453 21.75 6.82 -0.38
N ILE A 454 21.43 6.06 -1.44
CA ILE A 454 20.11 6.11 -2.06
C ILE A 454 19.02 5.59 -1.10
N PHE A 455 19.32 4.58 -0.30
CA PHE A 455 18.41 4.11 0.75
C PHE A 455 18.16 5.25 1.78
N PHE A 456 19.19 5.95 2.23
CA PHE A 456 19.04 7.14 3.08
C PHE A 456 18.14 8.22 2.42
N GLN A 457 18.36 8.49 1.14
CA GLN A 457 17.53 9.43 0.39
C GLN A 457 16.07 8.97 0.29
N ARG A 458 15.81 7.66 0.17
CA ARG A 458 14.48 7.07 0.17
C ARG A 458 13.82 7.14 1.54
N GLN A 459 14.57 6.88 2.63
CA GLN A 459 14.07 7.02 4.01
C GLN A 459 13.53 8.43 4.29
N ILE A 460 14.20 9.47 3.79
CA ILE A 460 13.76 10.85 3.95
C ILE A 460 12.59 11.16 3.01
N GLU A 461 12.77 10.89 1.71
CA GLU A 461 11.81 11.29 0.67
C GLU A 461 10.45 10.61 0.85
N LEU A 462 10.46 9.33 1.14
CA LEU A 462 9.27 8.48 1.25
C LEU A 462 8.86 8.24 2.72
N TRP A 463 9.40 9.05 3.65
CA TRP A 463 9.08 8.94 5.06
C TRP A 463 7.58 9.01 5.31
N GLY A 464 7.08 8.08 6.09
CA GLY A 464 5.66 7.96 6.40
C GLY A 464 4.80 7.33 5.30
N GLU A 465 5.36 6.90 4.16
CA GLU A 465 4.61 6.35 3.02
C GLU A 465 4.66 4.82 2.92
N GLY A 466 5.09 4.11 3.98
CA GLY A 466 5.07 2.64 4.07
C GLY A 466 6.24 1.93 3.38
N PHE A 467 7.25 2.64 2.87
CA PHE A 467 8.32 2.05 2.06
C PHE A 467 9.53 1.57 2.84
N GLU A 468 9.92 2.27 3.90
CA GLU A 468 11.19 2.02 4.57
C GLU A 468 11.33 0.57 5.05
N TYR A 469 10.28 0.03 5.67
CA TYR A 469 10.30 -1.36 6.13
C TYR A 469 10.47 -2.36 4.98
N LEU A 470 9.80 -2.14 3.85
CA LEU A 470 9.96 -2.95 2.64
C LEU A 470 11.37 -2.81 2.05
N ASP A 471 11.94 -1.60 2.07
CA ASP A 471 13.32 -1.35 1.65
C ASP A 471 14.32 -2.08 2.56
N CYS A 472 14.12 -2.12 3.87
CA CYS A 472 14.94 -2.92 4.79
C CYS A 472 14.89 -4.42 4.41
N LEU A 473 13.70 -4.96 4.16
CA LEU A 473 13.55 -6.37 3.78
C LEU A 473 14.23 -6.69 2.44
N ARG A 474 13.98 -5.89 1.39
CA ARG A 474 14.57 -6.13 0.06
C ARG A 474 16.08 -5.94 0.02
N LEU A 475 16.63 -5.03 0.83
CA LEU A 475 18.06 -4.79 0.95
C LEU A 475 18.75 -5.75 1.91
N ASN A 476 18.00 -6.69 2.49
CA ASN A 476 18.47 -7.62 3.51
C ASN A 476 19.13 -6.90 4.70
N LYS A 477 18.48 -5.82 5.15
CA LYS A 477 18.83 -5.05 6.33
C LYS A 477 17.96 -5.47 7.52
N GLY A 478 18.46 -5.26 8.72
CA GLY A 478 17.68 -5.37 9.95
C GLY A 478 16.94 -4.07 10.26
N VAL A 479 16.46 -3.96 11.50
CA VAL A 479 15.87 -2.74 12.06
C VAL A 479 16.62 -2.37 13.34
N ASP A 480 17.33 -1.23 13.34
CA ASP A 480 18.13 -0.76 14.48
C ASP A 480 17.58 0.57 15.01
N ARG A 481 16.91 0.51 16.15
CA ARG A 481 16.30 1.65 16.84
C ARG A 481 17.11 2.20 18.01
N ARG A 482 18.28 1.65 18.27
CA ARG A 482 19.13 2.06 19.39
C ARG A 482 19.71 3.46 19.20
N ASN A 483 19.97 4.12 20.32
CA ASN A 483 20.59 5.46 20.36
C ASN A 483 19.77 6.53 19.60
N ALA A 484 18.46 6.40 19.61
CA ALA A 484 17.51 7.34 19.03
C ALA A 484 16.40 7.66 20.02
N ASN A 485 15.42 8.46 19.62
CA ASN A 485 14.31 8.90 20.46
C ASN A 485 13.17 7.88 20.64
N PHE A 486 13.45 6.59 20.46
CA PHE A 486 12.48 5.53 20.80
C PHE A 486 12.32 5.39 22.31
N ASN A 487 11.15 4.97 22.74
CA ASN A 487 10.99 4.45 24.10
C ASN A 487 12.03 3.32 24.33
N PRO A 488 12.77 3.34 25.44
CA PRO A 488 13.79 2.33 25.73
C PRO A 488 13.30 0.88 25.60
N ASP A 489 12.02 0.61 25.92
CA ASP A 489 11.43 -0.73 25.82
C ASP A 489 11.21 -1.19 24.35
N TRP A 490 11.35 -0.29 23.37
CA TRP A 490 11.14 -0.55 21.94
C TRP A 490 12.35 -0.20 21.08
N ALA A 491 13.47 0.12 21.70
CA ALA A 491 14.74 0.43 21.06
C ALA A 491 15.47 -0.85 20.58
N PHE A 492 14.75 -1.69 19.84
CA PHE A 492 15.24 -2.98 19.37
C PHE A 492 16.42 -2.86 18.39
N ASN A 493 17.24 -3.91 18.38
CA ASN A 493 18.19 -4.18 17.32
C ASN A 493 17.90 -5.56 16.72
N ILE A 494 17.12 -5.57 15.65
CA ILE A 494 16.64 -6.79 14.99
C ILE A 494 17.54 -7.06 13.79
N PRO A 495 18.32 -8.16 13.77
CA PRO A 495 19.19 -8.47 12.64
C PRO A 495 18.40 -8.81 11.37
N ALA A 496 19.04 -8.63 10.22
CA ALA A 496 18.49 -9.10 8.95
C ALA A 496 18.11 -10.59 9.02
N GLN A 497 17.08 -10.98 8.31
CA GLN A 497 16.55 -12.35 8.26
C GLN A 497 16.07 -12.91 9.61
N SER A 498 15.86 -12.06 10.62
CA SER A 498 15.20 -12.49 11.84
C SER A 498 13.74 -12.86 11.54
N ALA A 499 13.28 -14.00 12.09
CA ALA A 499 11.90 -14.46 11.88
C ALA A 499 10.83 -13.44 12.29
N VAL A 500 11.13 -12.56 13.25
CA VAL A 500 10.21 -11.51 13.71
C VAL A 500 9.92 -10.45 12.64
N LEU A 501 10.76 -10.35 11.62
CA LEU A 501 10.55 -9.41 10.50
C LEU A 501 9.46 -9.89 9.53
N LEU A 502 9.09 -11.16 9.52
CA LEU A 502 8.03 -11.69 8.69
C LEU A 502 6.74 -11.87 9.47
N TYR A 503 5.62 -11.74 8.80
CA TYR A 503 4.34 -12.14 9.36
C TYR A 503 4.15 -13.65 9.29
N GLN A 504 3.49 -14.20 10.29
CA GLN A 504 2.98 -15.57 10.23
C GLN A 504 1.67 -15.60 9.42
N ILE A 505 1.40 -16.73 8.77
CA ILE A 505 0.16 -16.94 8.02
C ILE A 505 -1.01 -16.83 9.02
N PRO A 506 -2.06 -16.06 8.73
CA PRO A 506 -3.21 -15.91 9.63
C PRO A 506 -3.83 -17.26 10.01
N GLN A 507 -4.26 -17.40 11.25
CA GLN A 507 -4.89 -18.63 11.73
C GLN A 507 -6.10 -19.03 10.88
N ALA A 508 -6.88 -18.04 10.43
CA ALA A 508 -8.05 -18.28 9.58
C ALA A 508 -7.68 -18.90 8.21
N GLU A 509 -6.52 -18.54 7.65
CA GLU A 509 -6.01 -19.15 6.43
C GLU A 509 -5.57 -20.60 6.65
N ILE A 510 -4.85 -20.88 7.74
CA ILE A 510 -4.45 -22.27 8.11
C ILE A 510 -5.67 -23.17 8.29
N GLU A 511 -6.76 -22.65 8.87
CA GLU A 511 -7.99 -23.39 9.12
C GLU A 511 -8.88 -23.51 7.88
N GLY A 512 -8.86 -22.51 7.00
CA GLY A 512 -9.73 -22.42 5.82
C GLY A 512 -9.14 -22.96 4.52
N ASN A 513 -7.82 -23.08 4.42
CA ASN A 513 -7.13 -23.53 3.21
C ASN A 513 -6.55 -24.95 3.37
N PRO A 514 -7.21 -26.00 2.82
CA PRO A 514 -6.70 -27.36 2.91
C PRO A 514 -5.31 -27.58 2.27
N GLY A 515 -4.85 -26.65 1.44
CA GLY A 515 -3.52 -26.68 0.82
C GLY A 515 -2.39 -26.22 1.75
N ILE A 516 -2.71 -25.70 2.94
CA ILE A 516 -1.73 -25.21 3.92
C ILE A 516 -1.98 -25.91 5.26
N SER A 517 -0.94 -26.50 5.81
CA SER A 517 -0.96 -27.12 7.14
C SER A 517 -0.24 -26.24 8.18
N PRO A 518 -0.42 -26.49 9.49
CA PRO A 518 0.37 -25.81 10.52
C PRO A 518 1.89 -25.98 10.38
N ALA A 519 2.35 -27.02 9.68
CA ALA A 519 3.77 -27.26 9.42
C ALA A 519 4.35 -26.30 8.36
N ASP A 520 3.49 -25.69 7.54
CA ASP A 520 3.87 -24.74 6.49
C ASP A 520 3.97 -23.30 7.02
N GLN A 521 3.75 -23.09 8.32
CA GLN A 521 3.81 -21.78 8.97
C GLN A 521 5.22 -21.19 8.93
N ASN A 522 5.31 -19.87 8.79
CA ASN A 522 6.57 -19.15 8.99
C ASN A 522 7.07 -19.33 10.43
N PRO A 523 8.40 -19.38 10.63
CA PRO A 523 8.95 -19.47 11.98
C PRO A 523 8.46 -18.31 12.87
N SER A 524 8.19 -18.59 14.14
CA SER A 524 7.89 -17.54 15.11
C SER A 524 9.19 -16.87 15.58
N GLY A 525 9.10 -15.59 15.90
CA GLY A 525 10.18 -14.80 16.47
C GLY A 525 9.64 -13.74 17.40
N SER A 526 10.49 -13.26 18.30
CA SER A 526 10.22 -12.10 19.14
C SER A 526 11.38 -11.12 19.03
N ALA A 527 11.07 -9.81 19.03
CA ALA A 527 12.10 -8.79 19.15
C ALA A 527 12.69 -8.84 20.58
N SER A 528 13.98 -8.59 20.66
CA SER A 528 14.69 -8.44 21.94
C SER A 528 15.52 -7.16 21.91
N LEU A 529 15.67 -6.52 23.06
CA LEU A 529 16.52 -5.33 23.26
C LEU A 529 18.00 -5.64 23.09
#